data_d18f3147d9c3cc8744f01c23c6cd978b
#
_entry.id   d18f3147d9c3cc8744f01c23c6cd978b
#
_cell.length_a   1.000
_cell.length_b   1.000
_cell.length_c   1.000
_cell.angle_alpha   90.00
_cell.angle_beta   90.00
_cell.angle_gamma   90.00
#
_symmetry.space_group_name_H-M   'P 1'
#
loop_
_entity.id
_entity.type
_entity.pdbx_description
1 polymer ?
#
loop_
_entity_poly.entity_id
_entity_poly.type
_entity_poly.pdbx_seq_one_letter_code
_entity_poly.pdbx_strand_id
1 'polypeptide(L)'
;RGVDAGQASAGARGGRRGAGRSVALSSPATSRLLIVNRDVAKAEALVKAVGHLGQVEAAGYDVLSGLHFDVVINATSASLTGGLPPVPASVFAQADLAYELAYGKGLTPFLQLASQAGVRRLADGVGMLAEQAAEAFLWWRGIRPDTRAVIDKLTVPLT
;
A
#
# COMPACT_ATOMS: atom_id res chain seq x y z
N ARG A 1 8.35 16.79 -6.38
CA ARG A 1 9.07 16.56 -5.10
C ARG A 1 8.51 15.26 -4.58
N GLY A 2 9.37 14.21 -4.52
CA GLY A 2 8.99 12.86 -4.17
C GLY A 2 8.41 12.81 -2.76
N VAL A 3 7.30 12.10 -2.63
CA VAL A 3 6.71 11.76 -1.33
C VAL A 3 7.64 10.73 -0.70
N ASP A 4 8.17 11.04 0.45
CA ASP A 4 9.08 10.19 1.19
C ASP A 4 8.35 8.90 1.60
N ALA A 5 8.66 7.80 0.94
CA ALA A 5 8.06 6.48 1.20
C ALA A 5 8.37 5.95 2.63
N GLY A 6 9.23 6.67 3.37
CA GLY A 6 9.66 6.31 4.72
C GLY A 6 8.61 6.52 5.82
N GLN A 7 7.59 7.34 5.60
CA GLN A 7 6.61 7.67 6.66
C GLN A 7 5.39 6.75 6.69
N ALA A 8 5.09 6.06 5.63
CA ALA A 8 3.95 5.12 5.62
C ALA A 8 4.24 3.78 6.32
N SER A 9 5.51 3.46 6.60
CA SER A 9 5.93 2.17 7.18
C SER A 9 6.01 2.13 8.70
N ALA A 10 5.81 3.24 9.41
CA ALA A 10 5.99 3.33 10.87
C ALA A 10 4.89 2.61 11.69
N GLY A 11 3.88 2.00 11.06
CA GLY A 11 2.75 1.36 11.75
C GLY A 11 2.78 -0.17 11.87
N ALA A 12 3.79 -0.85 11.36
CA ALA A 12 3.78 -2.32 11.24
C ALA A 12 4.70 -3.03 12.24
N ARG A 13 4.70 -2.65 13.51
CA ARG A 13 5.31 -3.49 14.54
C ARG A 13 4.22 -4.15 15.37
N GLY A 14 4.02 -5.42 15.17
CA GLY A 14 3.15 -6.22 16.01
C GLY A 14 2.63 -7.42 15.27
N GLY A 15 3.35 -8.52 15.34
CA GLY A 15 2.92 -9.78 14.72
C GLY A 15 1.58 -10.23 15.23
N ARG A 16 0.66 -10.39 14.30
CA ARG A 16 -0.39 -11.43 14.29
C ARG A 16 -0.98 -11.46 12.88
N ARG A 17 -1.08 -12.65 12.34
CA ARG A 17 -1.73 -12.94 11.07
C ARG A 17 -3.11 -12.32 11.04
N GLY A 18 -3.42 -11.58 10.06
CA GLY A 18 -4.80 -11.32 9.81
C GLY A 18 -5.15 -9.94 9.37
N ALA A 19 -6.19 -9.85 8.73
CA ALA A 19 -6.98 -8.72 8.31
C ALA A 19 -6.25 -7.73 7.39
N GLY A 20 -6.42 -7.98 6.16
CA GLY A 20 -5.98 -7.14 5.08
C GLY A 20 -6.45 -5.70 5.20
N ARG A 21 -5.59 -4.79 4.84
CA ARG A 21 -5.81 -3.35 4.86
C ARG A 21 -5.63 -2.82 3.47
N SER A 22 -6.62 -2.13 2.96
CA SER A 22 -6.47 -1.30 1.77
C SER A 22 -6.39 0.15 2.22
N VAL A 23 -5.44 0.89 1.68
CA VAL A 23 -5.20 2.30 2.00
C VAL A 23 -5.21 3.11 0.71
N ALA A 24 -5.95 4.20 0.68
CA ALA A 24 -6.00 5.10 -0.45
C ALA A 24 -5.55 6.51 -0.04
N LEU A 25 -4.67 7.12 -0.84
CA LEU A 25 -4.09 8.45 -0.59
C LEU A 25 -4.56 9.43 -1.65
N SER A 26 -4.91 10.64 -1.26
CA SER A 26 -5.29 11.73 -2.16
C SER A 26 -4.24 12.86 -2.22
N SER A 27 -4.37 13.76 -3.20
CA SER A 27 -3.40 14.78 -3.62
C SER A 27 -2.95 15.80 -2.54
N PRO A 28 -1.75 16.45 -2.67
CA PRO A 28 -1.07 17.17 -1.58
C PRO A 28 -1.72 18.48 -1.08
N ALA A 29 -2.73 19.02 -1.75
CA ALA A 29 -3.43 20.23 -1.27
C ALA A 29 -4.43 19.92 -0.15
N THR A 30 -4.91 18.66 -0.07
CA THR A 30 -5.79 18.13 0.96
C THR A 30 -5.52 16.64 1.06
N SER A 31 -4.35 16.27 1.56
CA SER A 31 -3.98 14.85 1.68
C SER A 31 -4.94 14.15 2.63
N ARG A 32 -5.87 13.40 2.07
CA ARG A 32 -6.87 12.61 2.78
C ARG A 32 -6.52 11.15 2.65
N LEU A 33 -6.46 10.45 3.76
CA LEU A 33 -6.22 9.02 3.82
C LEU A 33 -7.51 8.30 4.21
N LEU A 34 -8.01 7.42 3.34
CA LEU A 34 -9.12 6.54 3.65
C LEU A 34 -8.59 5.13 3.91
N ILE A 35 -8.78 4.64 5.12
CA ILE A 35 -8.43 3.27 5.52
C ILE A 35 -9.69 2.41 5.42
N VAL A 36 -9.64 1.41 4.55
CA VAL A 36 -10.78 0.52 4.32
C VAL A 36 -10.47 -0.89 4.79
N ASN A 37 -11.41 -1.48 5.52
CA ASN A 37 -11.30 -2.85 5.99
C ASN A 37 -12.67 -3.53 5.96
N ARG A 38 -12.71 -4.85 5.75
CA ARG A 38 -13.92 -5.66 5.91
C ARG A 38 -14.51 -5.53 7.33
N ASP A 39 -13.63 -5.47 8.31
CA ASP A 39 -13.94 -5.19 9.70
C ASP A 39 -13.64 -3.72 10.00
N VAL A 40 -14.66 -2.88 9.95
CA VAL A 40 -14.54 -1.41 10.10
C VAL A 40 -13.87 -1.04 11.43
N ALA A 41 -14.12 -1.79 12.51
CA ALA A 41 -13.51 -1.53 13.81
C ALA A 41 -11.98 -1.60 13.76
N LYS A 42 -11.40 -2.44 12.86
CA LYS A 42 -9.96 -2.49 12.64
C LYS A 42 -9.43 -1.27 11.90
N ALA A 43 -10.19 -0.73 10.96
CA ALA A 43 -9.84 0.52 10.29
C ALA A 43 -9.89 1.69 11.28
N GLU A 44 -10.93 1.76 12.11
CA GLU A 44 -11.08 2.78 13.15
C GLU A 44 -9.95 2.73 14.18
N ALA A 45 -9.53 1.54 14.59
CA ALA A 45 -8.40 1.38 15.51
C ALA A 45 -7.10 1.93 14.92
N LEU A 46 -6.91 1.83 13.59
CA LEU A 46 -5.77 2.44 12.89
C LEU A 46 -5.90 3.96 12.83
N VAL A 47 -7.08 4.46 12.46
CA VAL A 47 -7.33 5.92 12.45
C VAL A 47 -7.04 6.50 13.83
N LYS A 48 -7.48 5.85 14.89
CA LYS A 48 -7.19 6.28 16.26
C LYS A 48 -5.68 6.34 16.55
N ALA A 49 -4.90 5.44 15.97
CA ALA A 49 -3.45 5.39 16.18
C ALA A 49 -2.69 6.45 15.36
N VAL A 50 -3.17 6.79 14.13
CA VAL A 50 -2.43 7.64 13.19
C VAL A 50 -3.15 8.94 12.83
N GLY A 51 -4.36 9.16 13.31
CA GLY A 51 -5.18 10.35 12.97
C GLY A 51 -4.55 11.69 13.35
N HIS A 52 -3.60 11.68 14.29
CA HIS A 52 -2.81 12.87 14.64
C HIS A 52 -1.85 13.32 13.52
N LEU A 53 -1.62 12.49 12.50
CA LEU A 53 -0.71 12.77 11.39
C LEU A 53 -1.41 13.49 10.21
N GLY A 54 -2.73 13.59 10.21
CA GLY A 54 -3.47 14.22 9.11
C GLY A 54 -4.95 13.84 9.04
N GLN A 55 -5.59 14.14 7.92
CA GLN A 55 -6.98 13.76 7.67
C GLN A 55 -7.07 12.27 7.35
N VAL A 56 -7.35 11.44 8.35
CA VAL A 56 -7.45 9.99 8.22
C VAL A 56 -8.85 9.55 8.58
N GLU A 57 -9.49 8.77 7.71
CA GLU A 57 -10.84 8.26 7.89
C GLU A 57 -10.86 6.74 7.78
N ALA A 58 -11.83 6.11 8.45
CA ALA A 58 -12.08 4.67 8.41
C ALA A 58 -13.41 4.39 7.74
N ALA A 59 -13.46 3.31 6.94
CA ALA A 59 -14.71 2.85 6.32
C ALA A 59 -14.70 1.35 6.01
N GLY A 60 -15.88 0.84 5.64
CA GLY A 60 -16.04 -0.43 4.93
C GLY A 60 -15.81 -0.29 3.43
N TYR A 61 -15.84 -1.40 2.70
CA TYR A 61 -15.68 -1.39 1.25
C TYR A 61 -16.90 -0.81 0.51
N ASP A 62 -18.04 -0.76 1.16
CA ASP A 62 -19.32 -0.26 0.63
C ASP A 62 -19.26 1.21 0.22
N VAL A 63 -18.43 2.02 0.90
CA VAL A 63 -18.31 3.46 0.59
C VAL A 63 -17.47 3.75 -0.65
N LEU A 64 -16.75 2.76 -1.20
CA LEU A 64 -15.79 2.96 -2.30
C LEU A 64 -16.46 3.31 -3.63
N SER A 65 -17.74 3.01 -3.79
CA SER A 65 -18.46 3.28 -5.04
C SER A 65 -18.49 4.78 -5.35
N GLY A 66 -17.98 5.16 -6.52
CA GLY A 66 -17.93 6.55 -6.97
C GLY A 66 -16.82 7.41 -6.34
N LEU A 67 -15.98 6.83 -5.46
CA LEU A 67 -14.78 7.51 -4.98
C LEU A 67 -13.61 7.27 -5.94
N HIS A 68 -12.73 8.28 -6.03
CA HIS A 68 -11.51 8.23 -6.83
C HIS A 68 -10.32 8.61 -5.96
N PHE A 69 -9.16 8.06 -6.26
CA PHE A 69 -7.93 8.24 -5.47
C PHE A 69 -6.73 8.37 -6.40
N ASP A 70 -5.77 9.19 -6.00
CA ASP A 70 -4.49 9.34 -6.74
C ASP A 70 -3.59 8.12 -6.53
N VAL A 71 -3.66 7.51 -5.33
CA VAL A 71 -2.87 6.34 -4.96
C VAL A 71 -3.77 5.31 -4.27
N VAL A 72 -3.71 4.06 -4.73
CA VAL A 72 -4.43 2.95 -4.12
C VAL A 72 -3.44 1.90 -3.63
N ILE A 73 -3.48 1.60 -2.32
CA ILE A 73 -2.56 0.66 -1.68
C ILE A 73 -3.32 -0.56 -1.16
N ASN A 74 -2.92 -1.74 -1.60
CA ASN A 74 -3.39 -3.00 -1.03
C ASN A 74 -2.42 -3.51 0.03
N ALA A 75 -2.80 -3.37 1.30
CA ALA A 75 -2.06 -3.93 2.44
C ALA A 75 -2.74 -5.20 3.01
N THR A 76 -3.57 -5.87 2.20
CA THR A 76 -4.28 -7.07 2.63
C THR A 76 -3.45 -8.33 2.41
N SER A 77 -3.75 -9.41 3.13
CA SER A 77 -3.18 -10.72 2.86
C SER A 77 -3.90 -11.47 1.73
N ALA A 78 -4.91 -10.89 1.10
CA ALA A 78 -5.71 -11.55 0.06
C ALA A 78 -4.84 -12.05 -1.11
N SER A 79 -3.91 -11.23 -1.58
CA SER A 79 -3.00 -11.58 -2.68
C SER A 79 -2.06 -12.74 -2.35
N LEU A 80 -1.81 -13.04 -1.07
CA LEU A 80 -0.99 -14.19 -0.66
C LEU A 80 -1.66 -15.52 -1.02
N THR A 81 -2.98 -15.54 -1.06
CA THR A 81 -3.81 -16.70 -1.41
C THR A 81 -4.43 -16.58 -2.80
N GLY A 82 -4.00 -15.61 -3.61
CA GLY A 82 -4.56 -15.36 -4.93
C GLY A 82 -5.94 -14.66 -4.91
N GLY A 83 -6.35 -14.15 -3.76
CA GLY A 83 -7.61 -13.45 -3.60
C GLY A 83 -7.51 -11.97 -4.01
N LEU A 84 -8.67 -11.38 -4.34
CA LEU A 84 -8.85 -9.96 -4.60
C LEU A 84 -9.65 -9.34 -3.45
N PRO A 85 -9.21 -8.22 -2.85
CA PRO A 85 -10.08 -7.46 -1.96
C PRO A 85 -11.30 -6.93 -2.73
N PRO A 86 -12.47 -6.76 -2.10
CA PRO A 86 -13.70 -6.35 -2.78
C PRO A 86 -13.69 -4.85 -3.11
N VAL A 87 -12.73 -4.43 -3.94
CA VAL A 87 -12.58 -3.05 -4.41
C VAL A 87 -13.18 -2.93 -5.82
N PRO A 88 -14.05 -1.94 -6.09
CA PRO A 88 -14.56 -1.71 -7.44
C PRO A 88 -13.45 -1.10 -8.33
N ALA A 89 -13.45 -1.43 -9.62
CA ALA A 89 -12.49 -0.88 -10.58
C ALA A 89 -12.52 0.65 -10.66
N SER A 90 -13.67 1.28 -10.34
CA SER A 90 -13.84 2.73 -10.35
C SER A 90 -12.87 3.47 -9.42
N VAL A 91 -12.37 2.84 -8.34
CA VAL A 91 -11.41 3.50 -7.42
C VAL A 91 -10.09 3.84 -8.12
N PHE A 92 -9.78 3.14 -9.22
CA PHE A 92 -8.56 3.31 -9.98
C PHE A 92 -8.68 4.33 -11.13
N ALA A 93 -9.88 4.83 -11.42
CA ALA A 93 -10.15 5.63 -12.63
C ALA A 93 -9.27 6.89 -12.75
N GLN A 94 -8.77 7.42 -11.64
CA GLN A 94 -7.88 8.59 -11.60
C GLN A 94 -6.56 8.28 -10.88
N ALA A 95 -6.28 7.01 -10.61
CA ALA A 95 -5.10 6.64 -9.84
C ALA A 95 -3.82 6.72 -10.69
N ASP A 96 -2.84 7.42 -10.16
CA ASP A 96 -1.49 7.47 -10.71
C ASP A 96 -0.66 6.24 -10.34
N LEU A 97 -0.96 5.63 -9.18
CA LEU A 97 -0.22 4.51 -8.62
C LEU A 97 -1.16 3.49 -7.97
N ALA A 98 -0.96 2.21 -8.29
CA ALA A 98 -1.46 1.10 -7.48
C ALA A 98 -0.28 0.35 -6.86
N TYR A 99 -0.31 0.21 -5.54
CA TYR A 99 0.77 -0.40 -4.75
C TYR A 99 0.26 -1.63 -4.00
N GLU A 100 0.92 -2.76 -4.19
CA GLU A 100 0.62 -4.02 -3.50
C GLU A 100 1.72 -4.32 -2.48
N LEU A 101 1.40 -4.46 -1.19
CA LEU A 101 2.40 -4.78 -0.17
C LEU A 101 2.94 -6.22 -0.29
N ALA A 102 2.18 -7.14 -0.85
CA ALA A 102 2.69 -8.46 -1.21
C ALA A 102 3.73 -8.32 -2.34
N TYR A 103 4.72 -9.22 -2.38
CA TYR A 103 5.82 -9.17 -3.33
C TYR A 103 6.21 -10.56 -3.85
N GLY A 104 7.00 -10.58 -4.94
CA GLY A 104 7.59 -11.80 -5.48
C GLY A 104 6.61 -12.71 -6.23
N LYS A 105 5.42 -12.22 -6.59
CA LYS A 105 4.38 -12.98 -7.30
C LYS A 105 4.06 -12.43 -8.69
N GLY A 106 4.79 -11.40 -9.13
CA GLY A 106 4.46 -10.69 -10.36
C GLY A 106 3.11 -9.98 -10.25
N LEU A 107 2.32 -10.01 -11.31
CA LEU A 107 1.04 -9.30 -11.39
C LEU A 107 -0.05 -10.01 -10.55
N THR A 108 -0.25 -9.51 -9.34
CA THR A 108 -1.31 -10.01 -8.45
C THR A 108 -2.71 -9.66 -8.97
N PRO A 109 -3.80 -10.33 -8.52
CA PRO A 109 -5.16 -9.98 -8.93
C PRO A 109 -5.52 -8.50 -8.69
N PHE A 110 -5.01 -7.89 -7.63
CA PHE A 110 -5.18 -6.46 -7.34
C PHE A 110 -4.46 -5.58 -8.37
N LEU A 111 -3.19 -5.85 -8.66
CA LEU A 111 -2.42 -5.10 -9.66
C LEU A 111 -2.97 -5.33 -11.07
N GLN A 112 -3.48 -6.53 -11.36
CA GLN A 112 -4.14 -6.83 -12.62
C GLN A 112 -5.42 -6.00 -12.81
N LEU A 113 -6.25 -5.89 -11.77
CA LEU A 113 -7.44 -5.04 -11.79
C LEU A 113 -7.07 -3.57 -12.01
N ALA A 114 -6.05 -3.07 -11.32
CA ALA A 114 -5.55 -1.71 -11.48
C ALA A 114 -5.02 -1.45 -12.91
N SER A 115 -4.25 -2.40 -13.47
CA SER A 115 -3.77 -2.34 -14.85
C SER A 115 -4.91 -2.27 -15.86
N GLN A 116 -5.92 -3.13 -15.71
CA GLN A 116 -7.11 -3.15 -16.56
C GLN A 116 -7.94 -1.86 -16.44
N ALA A 117 -7.92 -1.22 -15.28
CA ALA A 117 -8.55 0.08 -15.06
C ALA A 117 -7.73 1.28 -15.59
N GLY A 118 -6.54 1.04 -16.16
CA GLY A 118 -5.71 2.05 -16.81
C GLY A 118 -4.64 2.69 -15.93
N VAL A 119 -4.39 2.18 -14.72
CA VAL A 119 -3.28 2.66 -13.87
C VAL A 119 -1.95 2.32 -14.52
N ARG A 120 -1.15 3.35 -14.81
CA ARG A 120 0.13 3.18 -15.50
C ARG A 120 1.30 2.80 -14.59
N ARG A 121 1.23 3.18 -13.33
CA ARG A 121 2.29 2.91 -12.34
C ARG A 121 1.81 1.83 -11.38
N LEU A 122 2.41 0.66 -11.52
CA LEU A 122 2.18 -0.48 -10.63
C LEU A 122 3.45 -0.73 -9.85
N ALA A 123 3.32 -1.05 -8.57
CA ALA A 123 4.46 -1.42 -7.74
C ALA A 123 4.06 -2.49 -6.73
N ASP A 124 5.00 -3.36 -6.39
CA ASP A 124 4.87 -4.35 -5.34
C ASP A 124 5.75 -4.02 -4.11
N GLY A 125 5.69 -4.85 -3.08
CA GLY A 125 6.38 -4.65 -1.82
C GLY A 125 7.89 -4.92 -1.83
N VAL A 126 8.51 -5.29 -2.96
CA VAL A 126 9.95 -5.57 -3.03
C VAL A 126 10.77 -4.34 -2.62
N GLY A 127 10.42 -3.16 -3.15
CA GLY A 127 11.10 -1.92 -2.78
C GLY A 127 11.01 -1.64 -1.27
N MET A 128 9.81 -1.77 -0.72
CA MET A 128 9.61 -1.59 0.73
C MET A 128 10.44 -2.58 1.55
N LEU A 129 10.52 -3.84 1.14
CA LEU A 129 11.32 -4.87 1.81
C LEU A 129 12.81 -4.51 1.84
N ALA A 130 13.36 -4.10 0.70
CA ALA A 130 14.77 -3.75 0.59
C ALA A 130 15.10 -2.47 1.38
N GLU A 131 14.27 -1.43 1.26
CA GLU A 131 14.46 -0.15 1.93
C GLU A 131 14.37 -0.28 3.46
N GLN A 132 13.41 -1.02 3.99
CA GLN A 132 13.33 -1.25 5.44
C GLN A 132 14.54 -2.03 5.97
N ALA A 133 15.08 -2.97 5.18
CA ALA A 133 16.29 -3.70 5.56
C ALA A 133 17.51 -2.76 5.56
N ALA A 134 17.62 -1.86 4.60
CA ALA A 134 18.68 -0.87 4.55
C ALA A 134 18.61 0.12 5.73
N GLU A 135 17.42 0.57 6.12
CA GLU A 135 17.24 1.39 7.32
C GLU A 135 17.62 0.63 8.59
N ALA A 136 17.22 -0.64 8.73
CA ALA A 136 17.63 -1.45 9.87
C ALA A 136 19.16 -1.61 9.92
N PHE A 137 19.80 -1.84 8.78
CA PHE A 137 21.26 -1.95 8.68
C PHE A 137 21.96 -0.64 9.07
N LEU A 138 21.45 0.50 8.61
CA LEU A 138 21.92 1.82 9.01
C LEU A 138 21.88 1.98 10.54
N TRP A 139 20.78 1.60 11.17
CA TRP A 139 20.63 1.67 12.63
C TRP A 139 21.65 0.80 13.38
N TRP A 140 21.96 -0.38 12.84
CA TRP A 140 22.88 -1.32 13.51
C TRP A 140 24.34 -1.06 13.22
N ARG A 141 24.65 -0.57 12.01
CA ARG A 141 26.04 -0.48 11.52
C ARG A 141 26.50 0.94 11.21
N GLY A 142 25.61 1.93 11.25
CA GLY A 142 25.92 3.32 10.93
C GLY A 142 26.15 3.60 9.44
N ILE A 143 25.92 2.61 8.56
CA ILE A 143 26.13 2.72 7.12
C ILE A 143 24.83 2.28 6.42
N ARG A 144 24.33 3.09 5.47
CA ARG A 144 23.18 2.73 4.65
C ARG A 144 23.64 2.06 3.36
N PRO A 145 23.30 0.78 3.11
CA PRO A 145 23.64 0.11 1.86
C PRO A 145 22.83 0.64 0.70
N ASP A 146 23.37 0.51 -0.53
CA ASP A 146 22.58 0.70 -1.77
C ASP A 146 21.62 -0.45 -1.95
N THR A 147 20.35 -0.12 -2.16
CA THR A 147 19.26 -1.09 -2.28
C THR A 147 18.93 -1.44 -3.74
N ARG A 148 19.37 -0.62 -4.69
CA ARG A 148 18.96 -0.74 -6.10
C ARG A 148 19.25 -2.13 -6.68
N ALA A 149 20.48 -2.61 -6.54
CA ALA A 149 20.87 -3.92 -7.08
C ALA A 149 20.07 -5.08 -6.45
N VAL A 150 19.68 -4.95 -5.19
CA VAL A 150 18.84 -5.94 -4.49
C VAL A 150 17.41 -5.87 -4.98
N ILE A 151 16.85 -4.67 -5.14
CA ILE A 151 15.50 -4.47 -5.67
C ILE A 151 15.42 -5.05 -7.09
N ASP A 152 16.35 -4.70 -7.97
CA ASP A 152 16.38 -5.19 -9.35
C ASP A 152 16.45 -6.73 -9.42
N LYS A 153 17.22 -7.35 -8.55
CA LYS A 153 17.36 -8.81 -8.47
C LYS A 153 16.12 -9.52 -7.95
N LEU A 154 15.39 -8.89 -7.03
CA LEU A 154 14.20 -9.49 -6.38
C LEU A 154 12.91 -9.15 -7.14
N THR A 155 12.91 -8.14 -7.98
CA THR A 155 11.72 -7.72 -8.73
C THR A 155 11.31 -8.79 -9.75
N VAL A 156 10.08 -9.27 -9.63
CA VAL A 156 9.41 -10.09 -10.65
C VAL A 156 8.65 -9.13 -11.56
N PRO A 157 8.80 -9.23 -12.91
CA PRO A 157 8.08 -8.35 -13.83
C PRO A 157 6.57 -8.33 -13.58
N LEU A 158 5.97 -7.14 -13.59
CA LEU A 158 4.53 -6.91 -13.45
C LEU A 158 3.86 -6.87 -14.84
N THR A 159 4.15 -7.89 -15.64
CA THR A 159 3.64 -8.05 -17.02
C THR A 159 2.77 -9.28 -17.15
#